data_364db574ee3f8cc3abebf7f11a5b37de
#
_entry.id   364db574ee3f8cc3abebf7f11a5b37de
#
_cell.length_a   1.000
_cell.length_b   1.000
_cell.length_c   1.000
_cell.angle_alpha   90.00
_cell.angle_beta   90.00
_cell.angle_gamma   90.00
#
_symmetry.space_group_name_H-M   'P 1'
#
loop_
_entity.id
_entity.type
_entity.pdbx_description
1 polymer ?
#
loop_
_entity_poly.entity_id
_entity_poly.type
_entity_poly.pdbx_seq_one_letter_code
_entity_poly.pdbx_strand_id
1 'polypeptide(L)'
;DPGGLGKGFAADLLATELLSLGATSALVNLGGDLRCTGNPPQNGWVIEVKNPVNPSEAICSLSINTGGVATSSTLNRRLGPNGERHHQIDPATGQNPATDIATVTVIAQAAWMAESLATAALQLNAEEAIAYLNGHSLPGVVIDLKGIAASTENLDLNLTDQESSA
;
A
#
# COMPACT_ATOMS: atom_id res chain seq x y z
N ASP A 1 16.69 6.23 -4.40
CA ASP A 1 15.98 5.84 -5.62
C ASP A 1 14.60 6.50 -5.66
N PRO A 2 14.32 7.40 -6.63
CA PRO A 2 13.01 8.05 -6.75
C PRO A 2 11.89 7.06 -7.11
N GLY A 3 12.20 5.85 -7.58
CA GLY A 3 11.22 4.82 -7.91
C GLY A 3 10.44 4.28 -6.71
N GLY A 4 11.00 4.37 -5.51
CA GLY A 4 10.41 3.87 -4.27
C GLY A 4 9.82 4.93 -3.35
N LEU A 5 9.74 6.21 -3.80
CA LEU A 5 9.15 7.30 -3.00
C LEU A 5 8.57 8.45 -3.85
N GLY A 6 8.85 8.45 -5.16
CA GLY A 6 8.60 9.63 -6.00
C GLY A 6 7.12 9.89 -6.28
N LYS A 7 6.30 8.86 -6.39
CA LYS A 7 4.86 9.01 -6.58
C LYS A 7 4.18 9.53 -5.31
N GLY A 8 4.52 8.95 -4.16
CA GLY A 8 4.04 9.40 -2.86
C GLY A 8 4.44 10.84 -2.58
N PHE A 9 5.70 11.19 -2.85
CA PHE A 9 6.17 12.57 -2.70
C PHE A 9 5.42 13.55 -3.61
N ALA A 10 5.19 13.19 -4.87
CA ALA A 10 4.39 14.00 -5.78
C ALA A 10 2.93 14.13 -5.30
N ALA A 11 2.33 13.06 -4.76
CA ALA A 11 0.98 13.10 -4.20
C ALA A 11 0.91 14.06 -3.00
N ASP A 12 1.92 14.04 -2.11
CA ASP A 12 2.01 14.96 -0.97
C ASP A 12 2.11 16.43 -1.42
N LEU A 13 2.95 16.72 -2.42
CA LEU A 13 3.09 18.07 -2.97
C LEU A 13 1.80 18.57 -3.61
N LEU A 14 1.17 17.75 -4.46
CA LEU A 14 -0.08 18.09 -5.12
C LEU A 14 -1.22 18.31 -4.13
N ALA A 15 -1.33 17.47 -3.11
CA ALA A 15 -2.35 17.63 -2.08
C ALA A 15 -2.16 18.93 -1.28
N THR A 16 -0.91 19.29 -0.97
CA THR A 16 -0.55 20.55 -0.32
C THR A 16 -0.92 21.75 -1.19
N GLU A 17 -0.59 21.71 -2.48
CA GLU A 17 -0.91 22.77 -3.43
C GLU A 17 -2.41 22.97 -3.58
N LEU A 18 -3.19 21.88 -3.69
CA LEU A 18 -4.65 21.96 -3.78
C LEU A 18 -5.26 22.67 -2.58
N LEU A 19 -4.79 22.40 -1.36
CA LEU A 19 -5.24 23.12 -0.16
C LEU A 19 -4.83 24.59 -0.19
N SER A 20 -3.63 24.92 -0.67
CA SER A 20 -3.17 26.31 -0.81
C SER A 20 -4.01 27.13 -1.79
N LEU A 21 -4.57 26.46 -2.80
CA LEU A 21 -5.49 27.04 -3.80
C LEU A 21 -6.95 27.10 -3.32
N GLY A 22 -7.23 26.74 -2.06
CA GLY A 22 -8.54 26.89 -1.45
C GLY A 22 -9.40 25.63 -1.41
N ALA A 23 -8.87 24.46 -1.80
CA ALA A 23 -9.57 23.21 -1.56
C ALA A 23 -9.67 22.94 -0.05
N THR A 24 -10.84 22.52 0.43
CA THR A 24 -11.06 22.20 1.84
C THR A 24 -10.56 20.81 2.20
N SER A 25 -10.44 19.93 1.23
CA SER A 25 -9.92 18.57 1.36
C SER A 25 -9.38 18.07 0.01
N ALA A 26 -8.48 17.13 0.05
CA ALA A 26 -7.91 16.49 -1.15
C ALA A 26 -7.61 15.02 -0.90
N LEU A 27 -7.95 14.17 -1.87
CA LEU A 27 -7.41 12.84 -2.05
C LEU A 27 -6.69 12.82 -3.39
N VAL A 28 -5.38 12.63 -3.36
CA VAL A 28 -4.54 12.51 -4.56
C VAL A 28 -4.08 11.07 -4.67
N ASN A 29 -4.30 10.45 -5.82
CA ASN A 29 -3.90 9.07 -6.11
C ASN A 29 -2.99 9.04 -7.34
N LEU A 30 -1.75 8.65 -7.18
CA LEU A 30 -0.77 8.49 -8.24
C LEU A 30 -0.37 7.02 -8.39
N GLY A 31 -1.22 6.28 -9.11
CA GLY A 31 -0.94 4.86 -9.41
C GLY A 31 -0.95 3.94 -8.20
N GLY A 32 -1.81 4.20 -7.22
CA GLY A 32 -1.95 3.41 -6.00
C GLY A 32 -1.26 4.00 -4.77
N ASP A 33 -0.48 5.08 -4.93
CA ASP A 33 0.08 5.83 -3.81
C ASP A 33 -0.79 7.07 -3.58
N LEU A 34 -1.41 7.12 -2.40
CA LEU A 34 -2.46 8.06 -2.08
C LEU A 34 -2.04 9.03 -0.98
N ARG A 35 -2.46 10.28 -1.11
CA ARG A 35 -2.44 11.28 -0.05
C ARG A 35 -3.84 11.77 0.26
N CYS A 36 -4.27 11.62 1.51
CA CYS A 36 -5.52 12.16 2.06
C CYS A 36 -5.20 13.31 3.00
N THR A 37 -5.85 14.47 2.84
CA THR A 37 -5.60 15.65 3.69
C THR A 37 -6.80 16.62 3.71
N GLY A 38 -6.80 17.57 4.65
CA GLY A 38 -7.88 18.54 4.84
C GLY A 38 -9.04 17.96 5.64
N ASN A 39 -10.25 18.45 5.38
CA ASN A 39 -11.48 18.03 6.06
C ASN A 39 -11.99 16.74 5.38
N PRO A 40 -11.89 15.56 6.02
CA PRO A 40 -12.33 14.32 5.39
C PRO A 40 -13.87 14.29 5.24
N PRO A 41 -14.40 13.40 4.37
CA PRO A 41 -15.81 13.01 4.42
C PRO A 41 -16.21 12.52 5.82
N GLN A 42 -17.49 12.51 6.12
CA GLN A 42 -18.01 12.15 7.45
C GLN A 42 -17.47 10.80 7.98
N ASN A 43 -17.26 9.83 7.09
CA ASN A 43 -16.75 8.50 7.44
C ASN A 43 -15.27 8.30 7.03
N GLY A 44 -14.51 9.40 6.80
CA GLY A 44 -13.17 9.32 6.24
C GLY A 44 -13.15 9.00 4.74
N TRP A 45 -11.97 8.92 4.17
CA TRP A 45 -11.73 8.45 2.81
C TRP A 45 -11.70 6.92 2.81
N VAL A 46 -12.59 6.29 2.06
CA VAL A 46 -12.63 4.82 1.95
C VAL A 46 -11.69 4.38 0.84
N ILE A 47 -10.71 3.55 1.19
CA ILE A 47 -9.69 3.02 0.28
C ILE A 47 -9.76 1.50 0.31
N GLU A 48 -10.02 0.90 -0.83
CA GLU A 48 -10.07 -0.55 -0.97
C GLU A 48 -8.67 -1.14 -1.18
N VAL A 49 -8.32 -2.14 -0.39
CA VAL A 49 -7.17 -3.01 -0.62
C VAL A 49 -7.62 -4.15 -1.54
N LYS A 50 -7.18 -4.10 -2.78
CA LYS A 50 -7.60 -5.05 -3.81
C LYS A 50 -6.98 -6.43 -3.59
N ASN A 51 -7.75 -7.47 -3.94
CA ASN A 51 -7.23 -8.82 -4.04
C ASN A 51 -6.21 -8.88 -5.20
N PRO A 52 -4.93 -9.20 -4.94
CA PRO A 52 -3.91 -9.19 -6.00
C PRO A 52 -4.11 -10.30 -7.06
N VAL A 53 -4.87 -11.34 -6.73
CA VAL A 53 -5.18 -12.46 -7.65
C VAL A 53 -6.48 -12.19 -8.42
N ASN A 54 -7.47 -11.58 -7.77
CA ASN A 54 -8.75 -11.17 -8.37
C ASN A 54 -9.00 -9.67 -8.10
N PRO A 55 -8.47 -8.73 -8.93
CA PRO A 55 -8.57 -7.29 -8.69
C PRO A 55 -9.99 -6.71 -8.73
N SER A 56 -11.00 -7.48 -9.15
CA SER A 56 -12.41 -7.09 -9.06
C SER A 56 -12.97 -7.16 -7.64
N GLU A 57 -12.28 -7.85 -6.73
CA GLU A 57 -12.62 -8.01 -5.33
C GLU A 57 -11.71 -7.17 -4.43
N ALA A 58 -12.25 -6.68 -3.31
CA ALA A 58 -11.47 -6.07 -2.25
C ALA A 58 -11.28 -7.09 -1.11
N ILE A 59 -10.07 -7.16 -0.56
CA ILE A 59 -9.78 -7.94 0.65
C ILE A 59 -10.34 -7.22 1.87
N CYS A 60 -10.16 -5.89 1.91
CA CYS A 60 -10.68 -5.06 2.99
C CYS A 60 -10.82 -3.60 2.51
N SER A 61 -11.50 -2.80 3.33
CA SER A 61 -11.60 -1.36 3.16
C SER A 61 -10.95 -0.65 4.35
N LEU A 62 -10.15 0.38 4.05
CA LEU A 62 -9.49 1.23 5.02
C LEU A 62 -10.22 2.56 5.08
N SER A 63 -10.53 3.08 6.28
CA SER A 63 -11.07 4.43 6.47
C SER A 63 -9.96 5.36 6.97
N ILE A 64 -9.60 6.36 6.17
CA ILE A 64 -8.48 7.27 6.42
C ILE A 64 -8.98 8.70 6.50
N ASN A 65 -8.73 9.38 7.61
CA ASN A 65 -9.06 10.80 7.75
C ASN A 65 -7.97 11.69 7.13
N THR A 66 -6.71 11.37 7.42
CA THR A 66 -5.54 12.07 6.88
C THR A 66 -4.35 11.12 6.88
N GLY A 67 -3.42 11.32 5.96
CA GLY A 67 -2.21 10.50 5.85
C GLY A 67 -1.93 10.04 4.43
N GLY A 68 -0.99 9.14 4.28
CA GLY A 68 -0.64 8.47 3.04
C GLY A 68 -0.97 6.99 3.09
N VAL A 69 -1.37 6.43 1.97
CA VAL A 69 -1.55 4.99 1.77
C VAL A 69 -0.80 4.60 0.51
N ALA A 70 -0.01 3.55 0.57
CA ALA A 70 0.69 3.04 -0.61
C ALA A 70 0.68 1.52 -0.65
N THR A 71 0.65 0.96 -1.85
CA THR A 71 0.68 -0.49 -2.08
C THR A 71 1.81 -0.85 -3.03
N SER A 72 2.77 -1.62 -2.53
CA SER A 72 3.82 -2.26 -3.34
C SER A 72 3.42 -3.69 -3.71
N SER A 73 3.84 -4.14 -4.91
CA SER A 73 3.45 -5.46 -5.43
C SER A 73 4.58 -6.14 -6.20
N THR A 74 4.70 -7.44 -6.04
CA THR A 74 5.55 -8.33 -6.85
C THR A 74 4.87 -8.79 -8.14
N LEU A 75 3.54 -8.66 -8.22
CA LEU A 75 2.74 -9.14 -9.36
C LEU A 75 2.63 -8.13 -10.49
N ASN A 76 2.90 -6.85 -10.21
CA ASN A 76 2.86 -5.77 -11.21
C ASN A 76 4.21 -5.61 -11.91
N ARG A 77 4.18 -5.01 -13.13
CA ARG A 77 5.38 -4.70 -13.92
C ARG A 77 6.31 -5.90 -14.06
N ARG A 78 5.75 -7.01 -14.53
CA ARG A 78 6.49 -8.24 -14.80
C ARG A 78 7.44 -8.05 -15.97
N LEU A 79 8.63 -8.64 -15.87
CA LEU A 79 9.74 -8.54 -16.81
C LEU A 79 10.21 -9.94 -17.23
N GLY A 80 10.86 -10.01 -18.41
CA GLY A 80 11.32 -11.27 -18.99
C GLY A 80 10.27 -11.93 -19.91
N PRO A 81 10.68 -12.88 -20.77
CA PRO A 81 9.81 -13.49 -21.77
C PRO A 81 8.57 -14.19 -21.18
N ASN A 82 8.71 -14.75 -19.97
CA ASN A 82 7.66 -15.46 -19.26
C ASN A 82 7.13 -14.69 -18.04
N GLY A 83 7.53 -13.41 -17.86
CA GLY A 83 7.17 -12.62 -16.68
C GLY A 83 7.77 -13.17 -15.38
N GLU A 84 8.91 -13.84 -15.44
CA GLU A 84 9.55 -14.48 -14.29
C GLU A 84 10.18 -13.50 -13.30
N ARG A 85 10.41 -12.27 -13.73
CA ARG A 85 10.97 -11.19 -12.91
C ARG A 85 9.94 -10.06 -12.73
N HIS A 86 10.17 -9.20 -11.75
CA HIS A 86 9.41 -7.97 -11.53
C HIS A 86 10.34 -6.80 -11.23
N HIS A 87 9.81 -5.58 -11.21
CA HIS A 87 10.57 -4.34 -11.09
C HIS A 87 11.19 -4.09 -9.70
N GLN A 88 10.75 -4.81 -8.68
CA GLN A 88 11.32 -4.69 -7.34
C GLN A 88 12.66 -5.43 -7.29
N ILE A 89 13.70 -4.73 -6.83
CA ILE A 89 15.07 -5.26 -6.76
C ILE A 89 15.55 -5.15 -5.33
N ASP A 90 16.09 -6.24 -4.81
CA ASP A 90 16.82 -6.26 -3.55
C ASP A 90 18.17 -5.54 -3.76
N PRO A 91 18.43 -4.44 -3.03
CA PRO A 91 19.65 -3.65 -3.21
C PRO A 91 20.92 -4.40 -2.79
N ALA A 92 20.82 -5.44 -1.96
CA ALA A 92 21.96 -6.22 -1.53
C ALA A 92 22.43 -7.23 -2.60
N THR A 93 21.49 -7.79 -3.35
CA THR A 93 21.77 -8.86 -4.33
C THR A 93 21.70 -8.38 -5.78
N GLY A 94 20.98 -7.29 -6.07
CA GLY A 94 20.68 -6.81 -7.42
C GLY A 94 19.69 -7.70 -8.16
N GLN A 95 19.02 -8.63 -7.47
CA GLN A 95 18.02 -9.55 -8.00
C GLN A 95 16.62 -9.22 -7.44
N ASN A 96 15.59 -9.92 -7.91
CA ASN A 96 14.29 -9.83 -7.24
C ASN A 96 14.41 -10.39 -5.81
N PRO A 97 13.72 -9.80 -4.81
CA PRO A 97 13.72 -10.32 -3.45
C PRO A 97 13.13 -11.73 -3.40
N ALA A 98 13.70 -12.57 -2.55
CA ALA A 98 13.17 -13.89 -2.24
C ALA A 98 12.02 -13.75 -1.23
N THR A 99 10.85 -13.31 -1.72
CA THR A 99 9.67 -13.06 -0.91
C THR A 99 8.49 -13.95 -1.34
N ASP A 100 7.64 -14.30 -0.39
CA ASP A 100 6.35 -14.94 -0.63
C ASP A 100 5.19 -13.93 -0.70
N ILE A 101 5.48 -12.63 -0.65
CA ILE A 101 4.50 -11.56 -0.64
C ILE A 101 4.03 -11.22 -2.07
N ALA A 102 2.71 -11.14 -2.25
CA ALA A 102 2.09 -10.58 -3.45
C ALA A 102 1.99 -9.05 -3.36
N THR A 103 1.45 -8.53 -2.24
CA THR A 103 1.30 -7.09 -2.00
C THR A 103 1.50 -6.71 -0.54
N VAL A 104 2.04 -5.50 -0.33
CA VAL A 104 2.08 -4.83 0.98
C VAL A 104 1.40 -3.47 0.84
N THR A 105 0.38 -3.21 1.65
CA THR A 105 -0.26 -1.90 1.79
C THR A 105 0.13 -1.32 3.14
N VAL A 106 0.64 -0.09 3.16
CA VAL A 106 1.05 0.63 4.38
C VAL A 106 0.32 1.95 4.49
N ILE A 107 -0.06 2.31 5.72
CA ILE A 107 -0.58 3.62 6.08
C ILE A 107 0.51 4.36 6.85
N ALA A 108 0.78 5.62 6.50
CA ALA A 108 1.75 6.48 7.17
C ALA A 108 1.28 7.93 7.22
N GLN A 109 2.04 8.80 7.89
CA GLN A 109 1.70 10.22 7.98
C GLN A 109 1.77 10.96 6.63
N ALA A 110 2.60 10.47 5.70
CA ALA A 110 2.77 11.01 4.36
C ALA A 110 2.80 9.89 3.32
N ALA A 111 2.41 10.21 2.08
CA ALA A 111 2.36 9.21 1.01
C ALA A 111 3.76 8.71 0.61
N TRP A 112 4.79 9.59 0.60
CA TRP A 112 6.17 9.15 0.34
C TRP A 112 6.69 8.16 1.40
N MET A 113 6.29 8.34 2.68
CA MET A 113 6.65 7.40 3.74
C MET A 113 5.96 6.05 3.54
N ALA A 114 4.66 6.06 3.26
CA ALA A 114 3.90 4.84 2.98
C ALA A 114 4.51 4.06 1.81
N GLU A 115 4.86 4.74 0.69
CA GLU A 115 5.49 4.13 -0.49
C GLU A 115 6.84 3.49 -0.15
N SER A 116 7.71 4.22 0.56
CA SER A 116 9.04 3.73 0.95
C SER A 116 8.95 2.53 1.87
N LEU A 117 8.05 2.58 2.87
CA LEU A 117 7.89 1.51 3.85
C LEU A 117 7.22 0.27 3.25
N ALA A 118 6.24 0.44 2.36
CA ALA A 118 5.65 -0.67 1.61
C ALA A 118 6.70 -1.37 0.73
N THR A 119 7.57 -0.61 0.07
CA THR A 119 8.67 -1.14 -0.75
C THR A 119 9.70 -1.86 0.12
N ALA A 120 10.05 -1.34 1.29
CA ALA A 120 10.97 -1.99 2.22
C ALA A 120 10.39 -3.29 2.78
N ALA A 121 9.13 -3.29 3.23
CA ALA A 121 8.46 -4.48 3.75
C ALA A 121 8.33 -5.60 2.69
N LEU A 122 8.17 -5.23 1.41
CA LEU A 122 8.10 -6.18 0.30
C LEU A 122 9.41 -6.96 0.07
N GLN A 123 10.55 -6.50 0.61
CA GLN A 123 11.83 -7.21 0.54
C GLN A 123 11.91 -8.41 1.51
N LEU A 124 10.99 -8.51 2.46
CA LEU A 124 10.93 -9.51 3.52
C LEU A 124 9.96 -10.65 3.12
N ASN A 125 9.87 -11.71 3.93
CA ASN A 125 8.75 -12.64 3.86
C ASN A 125 7.52 -12.06 4.62
N ALA A 126 6.34 -12.68 4.46
CA ALA A 126 5.09 -12.14 5.00
C ALA A 126 5.10 -11.99 6.54
N GLU A 127 5.67 -12.96 7.27
CA GLU A 127 5.78 -12.91 8.72
C GLU A 127 6.73 -11.80 9.19
N GLU A 128 7.90 -11.71 8.57
CA GLU A 128 8.89 -10.66 8.86
C GLU A 128 8.35 -9.26 8.50
N ALA A 129 7.58 -9.13 7.41
CA ALA A 129 6.97 -7.87 7.01
C ALA A 129 5.95 -7.38 8.04
N ILE A 130 5.09 -8.24 8.56
CA ILE A 130 4.15 -7.92 9.64
C ILE A 130 4.91 -7.54 10.92
N ALA A 131 5.95 -8.29 11.30
CA ALA A 131 6.78 -7.98 12.47
C ALA A 131 7.50 -6.63 12.31
N TYR A 132 8.02 -6.33 11.12
CA TYR A 132 8.65 -5.06 10.78
C TYR A 132 7.66 -3.89 10.93
N LEU A 133 6.47 -4.00 10.37
CA LEU A 133 5.45 -2.96 10.45
C LEU A 133 4.96 -2.74 11.88
N ASN A 134 4.70 -3.81 12.65
CA ASN A 134 4.33 -3.74 14.06
C ASN A 134 5.42 -3.08 14.91
N GLY A 135 6.70 -3.44 14.68
CA GLY A 135 7.85 -2.86 15.39
C GLY A 135 8.01 -1.36 15.17
N HIS A 136 7.48 -0.83 14.07
CA HIS A 136 7.45 0.60 13.75
C HIS A 136 6.10 1.27 14.02
N SER A 137 5.14 0.54 14.60
CA SER A 137 3.75 1.01 14.84
C SER A 137 3.06 1.51 13.57
N LEU A 138 3.33 0.87 12.44
CA LEU A 138 2.76 1.21 11.12
C LEU A 138 1.55 0.32 10.82
N PRO A 139 0.35 0.91 10.62
CA PRO A 139 -0.79 0.16 10.14
C PRO A 139 -0.55 -0.36 8.71
N GLY A 140 -0.85 -1.64 8.48
CA GLY A 140 -0.63 -2.22 7.16
C GLY A 140 -1.28 -3.59 6.96
N VAL A 141 -1.40 -3.97 5.68
CA VAL A 141 -1.91 -5.27 5.24
C VAL A 141 -0.86 -5.91 4.34
N VAL A 142 -0.53 -7.15 4.62
CA VAL A 142 0.34 -8.00 3.79
C VAL A 142 -0.50 -9.12 3.21
N ILE A 143 -0.42 -9.34 1.91
CA ILE A 143 -1.09 -10.44 1.21
C ILE A 143 -0.02 -11.29 0.54
N ASP A 144 -0.01 -12.57 0.85
CA ASP A 144 0.97 -13.50 0.28
C ASP A 144 0.58 -13.95 -1.15
N LEU A 145 1.47 -14.70 -1.81
CA LEU A 145 1.25 -15.26 -3.16
C LEU A 145 0.14 -16.33 -3.21
N LYS A 146 -0.35 -16.80 -2.06
CA LYS A 146 -1.49 -17.72 -1.95
C LYS A 146 -2.80 -16.98 -1.74
N GLY A 147 -2.76 -15.64 -1.57
CA GLY A 147 -3.92 -14.80 -1.29
C GLY A 147 -4.29 -14.72 0.20
N ILE A 148 -3.43 -15.23 1.10
CA ILE A 148 -3.67 -15.12 2.54
C ILE A 148 -3.29 -13.72 2.99
N ALA A 149 -4.24 -13.03 3.62
CA ALA A 149 -4.05 -11.68 4.13
C ALA A 149 -3.74 -11.71 5.64
N ALA A 150 -2.79 -10.88 6.05
CA ALA A 150 -2.47 -10.58 7.43
C ALA A 150 -2.42 -9.06 7.63
N SER A 151 -2.83 -8.59 8.82
CA SER A 151 -2.77 -7.17 9.19
C SER A 151 -1.93 -6.95 10.42
N THR A 152 -1.45 -5.73 10.59
CA THR A 152 -0.79 -5.27 11.81
C THR A 152 -1.80 -5.12 12.95
N GLU A 153 -1.31 -5.18 14.20
CA GLU A 153 -2.13 -5.13 15.42
C GLU A 153 -2.90 -3.81 15.58
N ASN A 154 -2.36 -2.72 15.05
CA ASN A 154 -2.95 -1.38 15.15
C ASN A 154 -3.83 -1.01 13.93
N LEU A 155 -4.12 -1.95 13.05
CA LEU A 155 -5.03 -1.75 11.94
C LEU A 155 -6.40 -2.35 12.26
N ASP A 156 -7.39 -1.47 12.40
CA ASP A 156 -8.80 -1.88 12.54
C ASP A 156 -9.35 -2.21 11.15
N LEU A 157 -9.38 -3.50 10.81
CA LEU A 157 -9.88 -3.99 9.53
C LEU A 157 -11.41 -4.11 9.58
N ASN A 158 -12.10 -3.29 8.81
CA ASN A 158 -13.42 -3.66 8.33
C ASN A 158 -13.24 -4.71 7.22
N LEU A 159 -13.09 -5.97 7.59
CA LEU A 159 -13.11 -7.08 6.64
C LEU A 159 -14.45 -7.03 5.93
N THR A 160 -14.45 -6.97 4.61
CA THR A 160 -15.67 -7.23 3.83
C THR A 160 -15.99 -8.69 4.06
N ASP A 161 -17.09 -8.96 4.80
CA ASP A 161 -17.63 -10.29 4.95
C ASP A 161 -17.86 -10.86 3.53
N GLN A 162 -17.00 -11.79 3.13
CA GLN A 162 -17.30 -12.67 2.01
C GLN A 162 -18.40 -13.58 2.51
N GLU A 163 -19.68 -13.15 2.36
CA GLU A 163 -20.79 -14.07 2.44
C GLU A 163 -20.54 -15.17 1.42
N SER A 164 -20.20 -16.34 1.95
CA SER A 164 -20.13 -17.57 1.20
C SER A 164 -21.51 -17.82 0.59
N SER A 165 -21.68 -17.45 -0.69
CA SER A 165 -22.77 -17.98 -1.49
C SER A 165 -22.50 -19.46 -1.74
N ALA A 166 -23.15 -20.30 -0.94
CA ALA A 166 -23.31 -21.73 -1.17
C ALA A 166 -24.17 -21.98 -2.42
#